data_381192b0cce99d62d15a145e0b8fd284
#
_entry.id   381192b0cce99d62d15a145e0b8fd284
#
_cell.length_a   1.000
_cell.length_b   1.000
_cell.length_c   1.000
_cell.angle_alpha   90.00
_cell.angle_beta   90.00
_cell.angle_gamma   90.00
#
_symmetry.space_group_name_H-M   'P 1'
#
loop_
_entity.id
_entity.type
_entity.pdbx_description
1 polymer ?
#
loop_
_entity_poly.entity_id
_entity_poly.type
_entity_poly.pdbx_seq_one_letter_code
_entity_poly.pdbx_strand_id
1 'polypeptide(L)'
;MKPRTLVADRRYFGLDALSLRNAASRVAARIAGLPPERARVRGAFLRQDFGVNTVDGRVLLDEMCATGLLARPGGPTSDFLVTPKLIEFATARVVEPLSRARAKLLVARACELAERVNREWARNPLQIAMVVPFGAYLAREQRMDDLPLALVVRARPESRRSRWTRMSKSEGAHALREVFGELSSFVRVRLVTGLDAVPRPFTVAWQSDDEV
;
A
#
# COMPACT_ATOMS: atom_id res chain seq x y z
N MET A 1 10.48 8.19 -11.75
CA MET A 1 9.27 7.81 -10.96
C MET A 1 9.73 7.28 -9.60
N LYS A 2 9.26 7.84 -8.48
CA LYS A 2 9.58 7.29 -7.15
C LYS A 2 8.87 5.95 -6.97
N PRO A 3 9.54 4.91 -6.47
CA PRO A 3 8.89 3.62 -6.22
C PRO A 3 7.76 3.82 -5.21
N ARG A 4 6.54 3.42 -5.58
CA ARG A 4 5.34 3.56 -4.73
C ARG A 4 5.20 2.41 -3.74
N THR A 5 5.80 1.27 -4.04
CA THR A 5 5.71 0.08 -3.20
C THR A 5 6.81 0.08 -2.16
N LEU A 6 6.42 -0.07 -0.90
CA LEU A 6 7.32 -0.24 0.23
C LEU A 6 7.31 -1.71 0.67
N VAL A 7 8.47 -2.21 1.02
CA VAL A 7 8.65 -3.52 1.64
C VAL A 7 9.35 -3.31 2.98
N ALA A 8 8.80 -3.84 4.04
CA ALA A 8 9.39 -3.75 5.37
C ALA A 8 10.70 -4.52 5.40
N ASP A 9 11.72 -3.96 6.07
CA ASP A 9 13.00 -4.62 6.29
C ASP A 9 12.85 -5.70 7.37
N ARG A 10 12.48 -6.89 6.90
CA ARG A 10 12.35 -8.13 7.68
C ARG A 10 12.64 -9.33 6.80
N ARG A 11 12.64 -10.52 7.38
CA ARG A 11 12.81 -11.75 6.60
C ARG A 11 11.50 -12.17 5.93
N TYR A 12 11.60 -12.53 4.67
CA TYR A 12 10.54 -13.11 3.85
C TYR A 12 11.07 -14.40 3.23
N PHE A 13 10.36 -15.48 3.35
CA PHE A 13 10.77 -16.78 2.80
C PHE A 13 12.18 -17.22 3.26
N GLY A 14 12.57 -16.87 4.49
CA GLY A 14 13.90 -17.16 5.02
C GLY A 14 15.02 -16.20 4.58
N LEU A 15 14.79 -15.34 3.59
CA LEU A 15 15.75 -14.34 3.08
C LEU A 15 15.46 -12.96 3.67
N ASP A 16 16.49 -12.13 3.83
CA ASP A 16 16.30 -10.73 4.15
C ASP A 16 15.66 -9.97 2.97
N ALA A 17 14.91 -8.91 3.29
CA ALA A 17 14.12 -8.17 2.31
C ALA A 17 14.96 -7.59 1.17
N LEU A 18 16.20 -7.12 1.45
CA LEU A 18 17.07 -6.51 0.45
C LEU A 18 17.63 -7.58 -0.51
N SER A 19 18.09 -8.71 0.01
CA SER A 19 18.56 -9.84 -0.79
C SER A 19 17.45 -10.40 -1.67
N LEU A 20 16.26 -10.57 -1.12
CA LEU A 20 15.09 -11.04 -1.86
C LEU A 20 14.72 -10.06 -2.99
N ARG A 21 14.65 -8.76 -2.70
CA ARG A 21 14.38 -7.72 -3.70
C ARG A 21 15.43 -7.69 -4.79
N ASN A 22 16.73 -7.80 -4.44
CA ASN A 22 17.81 -7.80 -5.42
C ASN A 22 17.77 -9.05 -6.31
N ALA A 23 17.42 -10.21 -5.76
CA ALA A 23 17.18 -11.42 -6.52
C ALA A 23 15.97 -11.25 -7.49
N ALA A 24 14.88 -10.70 -7.00
CA ALA A 24 13.70 -10.39 -7.83
C ALA A 24 14.06 -9.42 -8.97
N SER A 25 14.94 -8.45 -8.73
CA SER A 25 15.45 -7.53 -9.78
C SER A 25 16.23 -8.26 -10.86
N ARG A 26 17.06 -9.26 -10.49
CA ARG A 26 17.77 -10.11 -11.48
C ARG A 26 16.79 -10.92 -12.31
N VAL A 27 15.76 -11.51 -11.67
CA VAL A 27 14.69 -12.23 -12.38
C VAL A 27 13.94 -11.30 -13.33
N ALA A 28 13.58 -10.11 -12.89
CA ALA A 28 12.90 -9.11 -13.73
C ALA A 28 13.74 -8.70 -14.95
N ALA A 29 15.05 -8.54 -14.77
CA ALA A 29 15.98 -8.24 -15.86
C ALA A 29 16.03 -9.35 -16.92
N ARG A 30 15.91 -10.64 -16.53
CA ARG A 30 15.90 -11.77 -17.48
C ARG A 30 14.68 -11.78 -18.41
N ILE A 31 13.56 -11.20 -17.96
CA ILE A 31 12.30 -11.18 -18.72
C ILE A 31 11.99 -9.81 -19.30
N ALA A 32 12.92 -8.86 -19.17
CA ALA A 32 12.72 -7.51 -19.68
C ALA A 32 12.44 -7.53 -21.19
N GLY A 33 11.37 -6.84 -21.60
CA GLY A 33 10.93 -6.78 -23.01
C GLY A 33 10.10 -8.00 -23.47
N LEU A 34 9.91 -9.01 -22.64
CA LEU A 34 9.01 -10.13 -22.98
C LEU A 34 7.55 -9.77 -22.65
N PRO A 35 6.59 -10.21 -23.47
CA PRO A 35 5.18 -10.08 -23.13
C PRO A 35 4.84 -10.95 -21.91
N PRO A 36 3.82 -10.58 -21.10
CA PRO A 36 3.50 -11.26 -19.85
C PRO A 36 3.33 -12.78 -19.95
N GLU A 37 2.78 -13.27 -21.06
CA GLU A 37 2.53 -14.70 -21.30
C GLU A 37 3.83 -15.49 -21.52
N ARG A 38 4.91 -14.81 -21.93
CA ARG A 38 6.24 -15.36 -22.19
C ARG A 38 7.25 -15.06 -21.08
N ALA A 39 6.84 -14.32 -20.04
CA ALA A 39 7.69 -13.98 -18.90
C ALA A 39 7.92 -15.21 -18.00
N ARG A 40 8.57 -16.24 -18.54
CA ARG A 40 8.85 -17.52 -17.86
C ARG A 40 10.32 -17.66 -17.52
N VAL A 41 10.59 -18.23 -16.35
CA VAL A 41 11.96 -18.50 -15.87
C VAL A 41 12.02 -19.92 -15.30
N ARG A 42 13.05 -20.67 -15.68
CA ARG A 42 13.29 -22.02 -15.16
C ARG A 42 13.56 -21.99 -13.66
N GLY A 43 13.04 -22.96 -12.92
CA GLY A 43 13.28 -23.07 -11.49
C GLY A 43 14.76 -23.12 -11.09
N ALA A 44 15.63 -23.67 -11.95
CA ALA A 44 17.08 -23.67 -11.72
C ALA A 44 17.68 -22.25 -11.70
N PHE A 45 17.26 -21.38 -12.64
CA PHE A 45 17.72 -19.99 -12.68
C PHE A 45 17.16 -19.18 -11.52
N LEU A 46 15.91 -19.43 -11.14
CA LEU A 46 15.33 -18.79 -9.95
C LEU A 46 16.14 -19.14 -8.70
N ARG A 47 16.44 -20.44 -8.47
CA ARG A 47 17.27 -20.85 -7.33
C ARG A 47 18.67 -20.18 -7.33
N GLN A 48 19.29 -20.07 -8.49
CA GLN A 48 20.55 -19.36 -8.65
C GLN A 48 20.43 -17.88 -8.30
N ASP A 49 19.39 -17.19 -8.81
CA ASP A 49 19.18 -15.78 -8.55
C ASP A 49 18.88 -15.50 -7.08
N PHE A 50 18.16 -16.40 -6.41
CA PHE A 50 17.85 -16.29 -4.97
C PHE A 50 18.97 -16.82 -4.07
N GLY A 51 20.03 -17.45 -4.63
CA GLY A 51 21.16 -17.96 -3.86
C GLY A 51 20.81 -19.12 -2.94
N VAL A 52 19.84 -19.95 -3.32
CA VAL A 52 19.33 -21.07 -2.51
C VAL A 52 19.69 -22.42 -3.12
N ASN A 53 19.89 -23.43 -2.28
CA ASN A 53 20.10 -24.80 -2.71
C ASN A 53 18.84 -25.44 -3.29
N THR A 54 18.89 -26.69 -3.71
CA THR A 54 17.76 -27.37 -4.36
C THR A 54 16.58 -27.60 -3.42
N VAL A 55 16.84 -27.93 -2.15
CA VAL A 55 15.81 -28.23 -1.15
C VAL A 55 15.11 -26.95 -0.70
N ASP A 56 15.88 -25.97 -0.20
CA ASP A 56 15.36 -24.68 0.24
C ASP A 56 14.71 -23.91 -0.91
N GLY A 57 15.28 -24.05 -2.12
CA GLY A 57 14.71 -23.44 -3.31
C GLY A 57 13.37 -23.98 -3.71
N ARG A 58 13.07 -25.27 -3.44
CA ARG A 58 11.74 -25.81 -3.68
C ARG A 58 10.70 -25.17 -2.76
N VAL A 59 11.03 -25.10 -1.47
CA VAL A 59 10.16 -24.46 -0.47
C VAL A 59 9.93 -22.99 -0.81
N LEU A 60 11.00 -22.25 -1.10
CA LEU A 60 10.92 -20.85 -1.51
C LEU A 60 10.00 -20.63 -2.72
N LEU A 61 10.16 -21.43 -3.78
CA LEU A 61 9.35 -21.29 -4.99
C LEU A 61 7.89 -21.65 -4.77
N ASP A 62 7.61 -22.62 -3.90
CA ASP A 62 6.24 -22.99 -3.51
C ASP A 62 5.57 -21.85 -2.73
N GLU A 63 6.27 -21.23 -1.77
CA GLU A 63 5.79 -20.06 -1.01
C GLU A 63 5.61 -18.83 -1.91
N MET A 64 6.52 -18.60 -2.87
CA MET A 64 6.37 -17.50 -3.84
C MET A 64 5.15 -17.71 -4.75
N CYS A 65 4.82 -18.97 -5.10
CA CYS A 65 3.60 -19.27 -5.82
C CYS A 65 2.37 -19.05 -4.94
N ALA A 66 2.39 -19.50 -3.69
CA ALA A 66 1.28 -19.34 -2.75
C ALA A 66 0.97 -17.85 -2.49
N THR A 67 2.00 -17.00 -2.49
CA THR A 67 1.85 -15.54 -2.32
C THR A 67 1.56 -14.78 -3.63
N GLY A 68 1.54 -15.48 -4.77
CA GLY A 68 1.26 -14.90 -6.08
C GLY A 68 2.40 -14.07 -6.68
N LEU A 69 3.63 -14.22 -6.19
CA LEU A 69 4.83 -13.61 -6.81
C LEU A 69 5.24 -14.37 -8.06
N LEU A 70 5.04 -15.68 -8.07
CA LEU A 70 5.20 -16.56 -9.22
C LEU A 70 3.88 -17.29 -9.49
N ALA A 71 3.71 -17.80 -10.70
CA ALA A 71 2.63 -18.71 -11.03
C ALA A 71 3.20 -19.96 -11.74
N ARG A 72 2.60 -21.12 -11.46
CA ARG A 72 2.91 -22.34 -12.22
C ARG A 72 2.06 -22.37 -13.47
N PRO A 73 2.66 -22.39 -14.67
CA PRO A 73 1.90 -22.67 -15.86
C PRO A 73 1.35 -24.09 -15.80
N GLY A 74 0.15 -24.29 -16.30
CA GLY A 74 -0.41 -25.64 -16.43
C GLY A 74 0.47 -26.50 -17.34
N GLY A 75 0.78 -27.73 -16.91
CA GLY A 75 1.57 -28.69 -17.68
C GLY A 75 2.88 -29.14 -17.00
N PRO A 76 3.62 -30.09 -17.61
CA PRO A 76 4.79 -30.74 -16.98
C PRO A 76 6.08 -29.90 -16.99
N THR A 77 5.99 -28.59 -17.22
CA THR A 77 7.17 -27.71 -17.32
C THR A 77 7.72 -27.33 -15.94
N SER A 78 9.05 -27.30 -15.81
CA SER A 78 9.77 -26.79 -14.63
C SER A 78 9.87 -25.26 -14.59
N ASP A 79 9.13 -24.58 -15.45
CA ASP A 79 9.18 -23.14 -15.61
C ASP A 79 8.14 -22.47 -14.70
N PHE A 80 8.44 -21.27 -14.27
CA PHE A 80 7.53 -20.42 -13.51
C PHE A 80 7.24 -19.15 -14.29
N LEU A 81 5.98 -18.75 -14.29
CA LEU A 81 5.55 -17.47 -14.86
C LEU A 81 5.82 -16.38 -13.82
N VAL A 82 6.52 -15.33 -14.23
CA VAL A 82 6.77 -14.14 -13.38
C VAL A 82 5.55 -13.26 -13.42
N THR A 83 4.98 -12.96 -12.25
CA THR A 83 3.78 -12.12 -12.15
C THR A 83 4.12 -10.64 -12.11
N PRO A 84 3.17 -9.73 -12.42
CA PRO A 84 3.34 -8.30 -12.22
C PRO A 84 3.71 -7.94 -10.78
N LYS A 85 3.23 -8.71 -9.80
CA LYS A 85 3.54 -8.52 -8.37
C LYS A 85 5.03 -8.71 -8.06
N LEU A 86 5.71 -9.67 -8.71
CA LEU A 86 7.15 -9.84 -8.55
C LEU A 86 7.91 -8.66 -9.18
N ILE A 87 7.48 -8.16 -10.32
CA ILE A 87 8.10 -7.01 -10.98
C ILE A 87 7.94 -5.76 -10.10
N GLU A 88 6.77 -5.56 -9.51
CA GLU A 88 6.52 -4.49 -8.55
C GLU A 88 7.42 -4.62 -7.32
N PHE A 89 7.55 -5.82 -6.77
CA PHE A 89 8.45 -6.10 -5.66
C PHE A 89 9.93 -5.84 -6.02
N ALA A 90 10.37 -6.21 -7.23
CA ALA A 90 11.73 -5.98 -7.72
C ALA A 90 12.13 -4.49 -7.73
N THR A 91 11.15 -3.59 -7.89
CA THR A 91 11.34 -2.13 -7.87
C THR A 91 10.97 -1.48 -6.54
N ALA A 92 10.51 -2.26 -5.57
CA ALA A 92 10.09 -1.76 -4.26
C ALA A 92 11.26 -1.17 -3.47
N ARG A 93 10.95 -0.20 -2.62
CA ARG A 93 11.91 0.34 -1.65
C ARG A 93 11.83 -0.45 -0.36
N VAL A 94 12.95 -1.07 0.04
CA VAL A 94 13.07 -1.68 1.37
C VAL A 94 13.25 -0.56 2.39
N VAL A 95 12.44 -0.56 3.44
CA VAL A 95 12.42 0.46 4.49
C VAL A 95 12.26 -0.19 5.85
N GLU A 96 12.86 0.43 6.87
CA GLU A 96 12.56 0.02 8.25
C GLU A 96 11.05 0.14 8.53
N PRO A 97 10.46 -0.84 9.21
CA PRO A 97 9.07 -0.77 9.64
C PRO A 97 8.79 0.50 10.44
N LEU A 98 7.61 1.07 10.25
CA LEU A 98 7.19 2.30 10.91
C LEU A 98 7.10 2.09 12.43
N SER A 99 7.87 2.86 13.21
CA SER A 99 7.78 2.83 14.66
C SER A 99 6.46 3.42 15.15
N ARG A 100 5.97 2.93 16.30
CA ARG A 100 4.71 3.41 16.91
C ARG A 100 4.75 4.90 17.23
N ALA A 101 5.89 5.42 17.67
CA ALA A 101 6.06 6.86 17.94
C ALA A 101 5.88 7.67 16.64
N ARG A 102 6.52 7.25 15.56
CA ARG A 102 6.37 7.92 14.25
C ARG A 102 4.95 7.78 13.69
N ALA A 103 4.29 6.65 13.90
CA ALA A 103 2.88 6.48 13.51
C ALA A 103 1.96 7.46 14.22
N LYS A 104 2.14 7.68 15.54
CA LYS A 104 1.39 8.69 16.30
C LYS A 104 1.57 10.10 15.73
N LEU A 105 2.79 10.48 15.37
CA LEU A 105 3.07 11.79 14.75
C LEU A 105 2.38 11.91 13.37
N LEU A 106 2.35 10.85 12.59
CA LEU A 106 1.65 10.84 11.30
C LEU A 106 0.13 10.95 11.47
N VAL A 107 -0.45 10.31 12.49
CA VAL A 107 -1.88 10.46 12.80
C VAL A 107 -2.17 11.90 13.23
N ALA A 108 -1.36 12.51 14.08
CA ALA A 108 -1.54 13.91 14.47
C ALA A 108 -1.49 14.86 13.26
N ARG A 109 -0.51 14.68 12.37
CA ARG A 109 -0.43 15.44 11.11
C ARG A 109 -1.62 15.21 10.19
N ALA A 110 -2.18 14.00 10.18
CA ALA A 110 -3.38 13.71 9.40
C ALA A 110 -4.60 14.46 9.97
N CYS A 111 -4.72 14.58 11.29
CA CYS A 111 -5.76 15.38 11.94
C CYS A 111 -5.65 16.87 11.58
N GLU A 112 -4.45 17.46 11.71
CA GLU A 112 -4.18 18.84 11.31
C GLU A 112 -4.47 19.09 9.82
N LEU A 113 -4.12 18.09 8.96
CA LEU A 113 -4.42 18.17 7.55
C LEU A 113 -5.93 18.11 7.28
N ALA A 114 -6.69 17.31 8.02
CA ALA A 114 -8.15 17.22 7.89
C ALA A 114 -8.82 18.56 8.19
N GLU A 115 -8.41 19.24 9.27
CA GLU A 115 -8.90 20.58 9.61
C GLU A 115 -8.59 21.60 8.52
N ARG A 116 -7.34 21.60 8.02
CA ARG A 116 -6.92 22.50 6.95
C ARG A 116 -7.68 22.26 5.67
N VAL A 117 -7.84 21.01 5.24
CA VAL A 117 -8.62 20.65 4.05
C VAL A 117 -10.06 21.08 4.18
N ASN A 118 -10.68 20.88 5.34
CA ASN A 118 -12.06 21.30 5.57
C ASN A 118 -12.22 22.83 5.48
N ARG A 119 -11.24 23.59 5.94
CA ARG A 119 -11.22 25.07 5.94
C ARG A 119 -10.93 25.64 4.54
N GLU A 120 -9.93 25.09 3.86
CA GLU A 120 -9.36 25.73 2.66
C GLU A 120 -9.94 25.16 1.35
N TRP A 121 -10.39 23.90 1.33
CA TRP A 121 -10.83 23.23 0.10
C TRP A 121 -12.34 23.37 -0.16
N ALA A 122 -12.82 24.60 -0.18
CA ALA A 122 -14.25 24.88 -0.42
C ALA A 122 -14.80 24.32 -1.75
N ARG A 123 -13.93 24.10 -2.75
CA ARG A 123 -14.28 23.50 -4.05
C ARG A 123 -14.46 22.00 -4.00
N ASN A 124 -13.89 21.31 -2.99
CA ASN A 124 -14.07 19.88 -2.83
C ASN A 124 -15.50 19.58 -2.33
N PRO A 125 -16.28 18.77 -3.06
CA PRO A 125 -17.65 18.43 -2.66
C PRO A 125 -17.70 17.52 -1.43
N LEU A 126 -16.56 17.00 -0.99
CA LEU A 126 -16.43 16.15 0.19
C LEU A 126 -15.80 16.93 1.34
N GLN A 127 -16.34 16.71 2.53
CA GLN A 127 -15.82 17.19 3.80
C GLN A 127 -15.41 15.99 4.63
N ILE A 128 -14.29 16.09 5.35
CA ILE A 128 -13.82 15.05 6.24
C ILE A 128 -14.56 15.19 7.56
N ALA A 129 -15.31 14.17 7.96
CA ALA A 129 -16.00 14.13 9.24
C ALA A 129 -15.10 13.57 10.34
N MET A 130 -14.31 12.52 10.02
CA MET A 130 -13.42 11.88 11.01
C MET A 130 -12.13 11.36 10.36
N VAL A 131 -11.07 11.31 11.15
CA VAL A 131 -9.81 10.59 10.86
C VAL A 131 -9.73 9.39 11.78
N VAL A 132 -9.66 8.20 11.21
CA VAL A 132 -9.82 6.93 11.93
C VAL A 132 -8.67 5.99 11.57
N PRO A 133 -7.60 5.92 12.36
CA PRO A 133 -6.61 4.87 12.23
C PRO A 133 -7.19 3.52 12.67
N PHE A 134 -6.83 2.44 11.97
CA PHE A 134 -7.35 1.10 12.21
C PHE A 134 -6.28 0.01 12.04
N GLY A 135 -6.64 -1.26 12.31
CA GLY A 135 -5.79 -2.42 12.07
C GLY A 135 -4.45 -2.37 12.82
N ALA A 136 -3.33 -2.44 12.09
CA ALA A 136 -1.98 -2.52 12.66
C ALA A 136 -1.65 -1.38 13.66
N TYR A 137 -2.23 -0.20 13.50
CA TYR A 137 -2.05 0.92 14.44
C TYR A 137 -2.54 0.60 15.85
N LEU A 138 -3.57 -0.24 15.99
CA LEU A 138 -4.14 -0.63 17.29
C LEU A 138 -3.56 -1.93 17.83
N ALA A 139 -2.80 -2.68 17.03
CA ALA A 139 -2.09 -3.85 17.49
C ALA A 139 -1.02 -3.47 18.53
N ARG A 140 -0.62 -4.43 19.38
CA ARG A 140 0.40 -4.21 20.42
C ARG A 140 1.83 -4.11 19.85
N GLU A 141 2.01 -4.35 18.56
CA GLU A 141 3.31 -4.35 17.90
C GLU A 141 3.94 -2.96 17.93
N GLN A 142 5.25 -2.91 18.23
CA GLN A 142 6.02 -1.66 18.28
C GLN A 142 6.38 -1.12 16.89
N ARG A 143 6.32 -1.99 15.87
CA ARG A 143 6.63 -1.68 14.48
C ARG A 143 5.53 -2.19 13.57
N MET A 144 5.21 -1.46 12.53
CA MET A 144 4.16 -1.77 11.56
C MET A 144 4.64 -1.53 10.12
N ASP A 145 4.13 -2.30 9.18
CA ASP A 145 4.52 -2.23 7.77
C ASP A 145 3.84 -1.05 7.06
N ASP A 146 2.65 -0.66 7.52
CA ASP A 146 1.91 0.50 7.02
C ASP A 146 1.06 1.14 8.12
N LEU A 147 0.50 2.31 7.82
CA LEU A 147 -0.43 3.04 8.66
C LEU A 147 -1.76 3.19 7.91
N PRO A 148 -2.71 2.28 8.14
CA PRO A 148 -4.02 2.38 7.52
C PRO A 148 -4.86 3.47 8.21
N LEU A 149 -5.33 4.43 7.41
CA LEU A 149 -6.19 5.53 7.82
C LEU A 149 -7.49 5.50 7.04
N ALA A 150 -8.62 5.44 7.72
CA ALA A 150 -9.91 5.72 7.13
C ALA A 150 -10.25 7.21 7.33
N LEU A 151 -10.66 7.86 6.26
CA LEU A 151 -11.26 9.18 6.30
C LEU A 151 -12.77 8.97 6.11
N VAL A 152 -13.53 9.24 7.15
CA VAL A 152 -14.99 9.29 7.04
C VAL A 152 -15.35 10.61 6.38
N VAL A 153 -15.99 10.53 5.21
CA VAL A 153 -16.32 11.71 4.41
C VAL A 153 -17.84 11.86 4.28
N ARG A 154 -18.28 13.10 4.27
CA ARG A 154 -19.67 13.47 4.01
C ARG A 154 -19.75 14.47 2.86
N ALA A 155 -20.91 14.60 2.24
CA ALA A 155 -21.13 15.63 1.25
C ALA A 155 -21.07 17.02 1.93
N ARG A 156 -20.30 17.94 1.34
CA ARG A 156 -20.26 19.33 1.81
C ARG A 156 -21.56 20.01 1.45
N PRO A 157 -22.20 20.77 2.37
CA PRO A 157 -23.40 21.53 2.07
C PRO A 157 -23.21 22.44 0.86
N GLU A 158 -24.22 22.56 0.02
CA GLU A 158 -24.14 23.39 -1.18
C GLU A 158 -24.26 24.88 -0.82
N SER A 159 -23.21 25.64 -1.07
CA SER A 159 -23.31 27.11 -1.10
C SER A 159 -23.71 27.55 -2.51
N ARG A 160 -24.69 28.48 -2.61
CA ARG A 160 -25.22 29.01 -3.90
C ARG A 160 -24.12 29.60 -4.82
N ARG A 161 -23.00 30.09 -4.27
CA ARG A 161 -21.89 30.71 -5.02
C ARG A 161 -20.92 29.73 -5.70
N SER A 162 -20.96 28.43 -5.37
CA SER A 162 -19.92 27.48 -5.75
C SER A 162 -20.30 26.49 -6.86
N ARG A 163 -21.48 26.62 -7.50
CA ARG A 163 -21.99 25.63 -8.47
C ARG A 163 -21.10 25.42 -9.70
N TRP A 164 -20.46 26.46 -10.21
CA TRP A 164 -19.74 26.45 -11.48
C TRP A 164 -18.26 26.05 -11.40
N THR A 165 -17.68 25.96 -10.21
CA THR A 165 -16.27 25.68 -9.98
C THR A 165 -15.99 24.48 -9.11
N ARG A 166 -17.00 23.66 -8.83
CA ARG A 166 -16.87 22.47 -7.97
C ARG A 166 -16.21 21.32 -8.74
N MET A 167 -15.33 20.61 -8.06
CA MET A 167 -14.84 19.30 -8.48
C MET A 167 -15.99 18.28 -8.47
N SER A 168 -15.91 17.24 -9.29
CA SER A 168 -16.76 16.08 -9.16
C SER A 168 -16.47 15.32 -7.85
N LYS A 169 -17.39 14.48 -7.38
CA LYS A 169 -17.15 13.65 -6.19
C LYS A 169 -15.94 12.72 -6.37
N SER A 170 -15.71 12.19 -7.57
CA SER A 170 -14.56 11.32 -7.88
C SER A 170 -13.24 12.09 -7.84
N GLU A 171 -13.19 13.29 -8.41
CA GLU A 171 -12.01 14.17 -8.34
C GLU A 171 -11.71 14.59 -6.91
N GLY A 172 -12.75 14.97 -6.14
CA GLY A 172 -12.60 15.30 -4.73
C GLY A 172 -12.08 14.14 -3.90
N ALA A 173 -12.58 12.94 -4.15
CA ALA A 173 -12.09 11.72 -3.49
C ALA A 173 -10.66 11.38 -3.88
N HIS A 174 -10.29 11.57 -5.16
CA HIS A 174 -8.92 11.35 -5.62
C HIS A 174 -7.96 12.33 -4.95
N ALA A 175 -8.28 13.62 -4.95
CA ALA A 175 -7.47 14.67 -4.33
C ALA A 175 -7.26 14.44 -2.82
N LEU A 176 -8.30 13.97 -2.09
CA LEU A 176 -8.15 13.58 -0.68
C LEU A 176 -7.16 12.43 -0.50
N ARG A 177 -7.26 11.37 -1.32
CA ARG A 177 -6.32 10.24 -1.23
C ARG A 177 -4.89 10.67 -1.54
N GLU A 178 -4.71 11.55 -2.50
CA GLU A 178 -3.41 12.04 -2.92
C GLU A 178 -2.75 12.86 -1.80
N VAL A 179 -3.40 13.90 -1.30
CA VAL A 179 -2.83 14.80 -0.28
C VAL A 179 -2.54 14.07 1.04
N PHE A 180 -3.41 13.15 1.47
CA PHE A 180 -3.13 12.35 2.67
C PHE A 180 -2.05 11.29 2.41
N GLY A 181 -1.97 10.75 1.21
CA GLY A 181 -0.89 9.84 0.79
C GLY A 181 0.49 10.51 0.77
N GLU A 182 0.55 11.82 0.56
CA GLU A 182 1.79 12.60 0.59
C GLU A 182 2.37 12.78 2.00
N LEU A 183 1.57 12.59 3.06
CA LEU A 183 2.07 12.64 4.45
C LEU A 183 3.21 11.66 4.69
N SER A 184 3.09 10.47 4.13
CA SER A 184 4.14 9.44 4.17
C SER A 184 3.80 8.29 3.24
N SER A 185 4.83 7.65 2.67
CA SER A 185 4.68 6.41 1.91
C SER A 185 4.15 5.21 2.74
N PHE A 186 4.14 5.32 4.06
CA PHE A 186 3.50 4.35 4.96
C PHE A 186 1.99 4.52 5.07
N VAL A 187 1.45 5.69 4.76
CA VAL A 187 0.02 5.98 4.91
C VAL A 187 -0.78 5.31 3.80
N ARG A 188 -1.79 4.54 4.20
CA ARG A 188 -2.78 3.90 3.31
C ARG A 188 -4.15 4.50 3.56
N VAL A 189 -4.61 5.31 2.63
CA VAL A 189 -5.86 6.06 2.78
C VAL A 189 -7.05 5.27 2.22
N ARG A 190 -8.08 5.10 3.05
CA ARG A 190 -9.38 4.57 2.66
C ARG A 190 -10.46 5.62 2.91
N LEU A 191 -11.24 5.98 1.91
CA LEU A 191 -12.40 6.84 2.07
C LEU A 191 -13.63 5.99 2.33
N VAL A 192 -14.40 6.36 3.34
CA VAL A 192 -15.63 5.68 3.76
C VAL A 192 -16.70 6.73 4.09
N THR A 193 -17.97 6.33 4.06
CA THR A 193 -19.11 7.22 4.36
C THR A 193 -19.57 7.10 5.81
N GLY A 194 -19.14 6.07 6.54
CA GLY A 194 -19.50 5.84 7.94
C GLY A 194 -18.50 4.94 8.64
N LEU A 195 -18.57 4.88 9.97
CA LEU A 195 -17.71 4.05 10.82
C LEU A 195 -17.97 2.54 10.64
N ASP A 196 -19.15 2.16 10.21
CA ASP A 196 -19.55 0.79 9.88
C ASP A 196 -18.72 0.17 8.75
N ALA A 197 -18.24 1.02 7.85
CA ALA A 197 -17.36 0.60 6.74
C ALA A 197 -15.87 0.57 7.10
N VAL A 198 -15.49 0.94 8.33
CA VAL A 198 -14.09 0.88 8.80
C VAL A 198 -13.78 -0.51 9.37
N PRO A 199 -12.70 -1.17 8.93
CA PRO A 199 -12.29 -2.46 9.49
C PRO A 199 -11.98 -2.36 10.99
N ARG A 200 -12.46 -3.32 11.77
CA ARG A 200 -12.14 -3.40 13.21
C ARG A 200 -10.82 -4.13 13.43
N PRO A 201 -10.06 -3.78 14.50
CA PRO A 201 -10.30 -2.70 15.44
C PRO A 201 -9.94 -1.32 14.86
N PHE A 202 -10.62 -0.26 15.31
CA PHE A 202 -10.31 1.12 14.97
C PHE A 202 -10.44 2.06 16.17
N THR A 203 -9.90 3.28 16.05
CA THR A 203 -10.12 4.39 17.00
C THR A 203 -10.34 5.68 16.23
N VAL A 204 -11.19 6.57 16.75
CA VAL A 204 -11.38 7.91 16.20
C VAL A 204 -10.26 8.80 16.75
N ALA A 205 -9.38 9.29 15.87
CA ALA A 205 -8.29 10.18 16.26
C ALA A 205 -8.69 11.66 16.18
N TRP A 206 -9.64 11.97 15.29
CA TRP A 206 -10.16 13.32 15.12
C TRP A 206 -11.56 13.28 14.54
N GLN A 207 -12.38 14.22 14.98
CA GLN A 207 -13.74 14.44 14.48
C GLN A 207 -13.95 15.92 14.26
N SER A 208 -14.62 16.29 13.16
CA SER A 208 -14.99 17.68 12.88
C SER A 208 -16.08 18.15 13.85
N ASP A 209 -15.89 19.37 14.40
CA ASP A 209 -16.87 20.02 15.29
C ASP A 209 -18.15 20.47 14.57
N ASP A 210 -18.18 20.39 13.23
CA ASP A 210 -19.37 20.70 12.44
C ASP A 210 -20.45 19.59 12.63
N GLU A 211 -21.03 19.50 13.80
CA GLU A 211 -22.33 18.84 14.00
C GLU A 211 -23.42 19.76 13.50
N VAL A 212 -24.10 19.27 12.44
CA VAL A 212 -25.43 19.61 11.90
C VAL A 212 -25.79 21.06 11.72
#